data_6378a954205aa54f512a86d3bf9c3c31
#
_entry.id   6378a954205aa54f512a86d3bf9c3c31
#
_cell.length_a   1.000
_cell.length_b   1.000
_cell.length_c   1.000
_cell.angle_alpha   90.00
_cell.angle_beta   90.00
_cell.angle_gamma   90.00
#
_symmetry.space_group_name_H-M   'P 1'
#
loop_
_entity.id
_entity.type
_entity.pdbx_description
1 polymer ?
#
loop_
_entity_poly.entity_id
_entity_poly.type
_entity_poly.pdbx_seq_one_letter_code
_entity_poly.pdbx_strand_id
1 'polypeptide(L)'
;MASTYTPLGIEKQATGENAGTWGTKTNTNLEIVEQISGGYTAQAVTDGSDTTLSVSDGSTGATLAHRVIEFTGSLTASRNVTIPLDVQNFYFLKNATSGSQNVVFKYATGTGTSATVANGKTVIAYAKADDGTNPNISTISLASDLVDDTTPQLGG
;
A
#
# COMPACT_ATOMS: atom_id res chain seq x y z
N MET A 1 -14.37 -19.42 -20.79
CA MET A 1 -14.31 -17.96 -20.47
C MET A 1 -13.08 -17.78 -19.61
N ALA A 2 -12.20 -16.80 -19.90
CA ALA A 2 -10.95 -16.65 -19.15
C ALA A 2 -11.20 -16.08 -17.74
N SER A 3 -10.45 -16.54 -16.75
CA SER A 3 -10.43 -15.97 -15.41
C SER A 3 -10.08 -14.47 -15.45
N THR A 4 -10.58 -13.72 -14.50
CA THR A 4 -10.25 -12.30 -14.31
C THR A 4 -9.70 -12.09 -12.90
N TYR A 5 -9.14 -10.91 -12.61
CA TYR A 5 -8.51 -10.65 -11.33
C TYR A 5 -9.14 -9.44 -10.65
N THR A 6 -9.00 -9.39 -9.32
CA THR A 6 -9.30 -8.19 -8.55
C THR A 6 -8.12 -7.21 -8.63
N PRO A 7 -8.30 -5.92 -8.29
CA PRO A 7 -7.19 -4.95 -8.22
C PRO A 7 -6.03 -5.32 -7.30
N LEU A 8 -6.21 -6.30 -6.41
CA LEU A 8 -5.17 -6.85 -5.55
C LEU A 8 -4.71 -8.26 -5.97
N GLY A 9 -5.01 -8.67 -7.21
CA GLY A 9 -4.48 -9.88 -7.83
C GLY A 9 -5.19 -11.18 -7.47
N ILE A 10 -6.34 -11.16 -6.76
CA ILE A 10 -7.11 -12.36 -6.45
C ILE A 10 -7.81 -12.86 -7.73
N GLU A 11 -7.62 -14.12 -8.09
CA GLU A 11 -8.24 -14.72 -9.27
C GLU A 11 -9.72 -14.98 -9.04
N LYS A 12 -10.56 -14.43 -9.91
CA LYS A 12 -11.97 -14.79 -10.06
C LYS A 12 -12.07 -15.88 -11.10
N GLN A 13 -12.17 -17.13 -10.65
CA GLN A 13 -12.17 -18.29 -11.52
C GLN A 13 -13.43 -18.33 -12.39
N ALA A 14 -13.27 -18.47 -13.70
CA ALA A 14 -14.39 -18.66 -14.61
C ALA A 14 -14.88 -20.11 -14.58
N THR A 15 -16.19 -20.29 -14.83
CA THR A 15 -16.79 -21.63 -14.89
C THR A 15 -16.12 -22.48 -15.97
N GLY A 16 -15.67 -23.68 -15.59
CA GLY A 16 -15.00 -24.64 -16.47
C GLY A 16 -13.52 -24.40 -16.68
N GLU A 17 -12.94 -23.34 -16.12
CA GLU A 17 -11.49 -23.13 -16.08
C GLU A 17 -10.84 -23.83 -14.88
N ASN A 18 -9.51 -23.92 -14.94
CA ASN A 18 -8.68 -24.48 -13.87
C ASN A 18 -8.97 -25.96 -13.56
N ALA A 19 -9.51 -26.73 -14.51
CA ALA A 19 -9.68 -28.18 -14.36
C ALA A 19 -8.33 -28.84 -13.98
N GLY A 20 -8.29 -29.49 -12.83
CA GLY A 20 -7.07 -30.10 -12.27
C GLY A 20 -6.13 -29.12 -11.51
N THR A 21 -6.36 -27.82 -11.57
CA THR A 21 -5.52 -26.80 -10.89
C THR A 21 -6.31 -25.89 -9.94
N TRP A 22 -7.63 -26.05 -9.85
CA TRP A 22 -8.48 -25.19 -9.03
C TRP A 22 -8.06 -25.15 -7.56
N GLY A 23 -7.60 -26.26 -6.99
CA GLY A 23 -7.10 -26.32 -5.62
C GLY A 23 -5.87 -25.42 -5.39
N THR A 24 -4.91 -25.48 -6.33
CA THR A 24 -3.74 -24.59 -6.28
C THR A 24 -4.15 -23.12 -6.39
N LYS A 25 -5.06 -22.79 -7.31
CA LYS A 25 -5.56 -21.42 -7.50
C LYS A 25 -6.31 -20.92 -6.26
N THR A 26 -7.13 -21.78 -5.66
CA THR A 26 -7.84 -21.45 -4.42
C THR A 26 -6.86 -21.18 -3.27
N ASN A 27 -5.84 -22.01 -3.10
CA ASN A 27 -4.82 -21.83 -2.06
C ASN A 27 -4.04 -20.53 -2.26
N THR A 28 -3.60 -20.22 -3.48
CA THR A 28 -2.94 -18.94 -3.80
C THR A 28 -3.85 -17.75 -3.47
N ASN A 29 -5.14 -17.83 -3.79
CA ASN A 29 -6.10 -16.78 -3.43
C ASN A 29 -6.22 -16.61 -1.91
N LEU A 30 -6.25 -17.70 -1.15
CA LEU A 30 -6.29 -17.64 0.33
C LEU A 30 -5.01 -17.00 0.90
N GLU A 31 -3.85 -17.32 0.35
CA GLU A 31 -2.58 -16.69 0.73
C GLU A 31 -2.56 -15.18 0.43
N ILE A 32 -3.10 -14.76 -0.72
CA ILE A 32 -3.25 -13.32 -1.05
C ILE A 32 -4.20 -12.66 -0.04
N VAL A 33 -5.33 -13.28 0.31
CA VAL A 33 -6.26 -12.76 1.32
C VAL A 33 -5.59 -12.64 2.69
N GLU A 34 -4.76 -13.61 3.08
CA GLU A 34 -3.98 -13.55 4.32
C GLU A 34 -3.00 -12.36 4.31
N GLN A 35 -2.29 -12.13 3.21
CA GLN A 35 -1.40 -10.99 3.04
C GLN A 35 -2.16 -9.66 3.14
N ILE A 36 -3.32 -9.55 2.48
CA ILE A 36 -4.19 -8.36 2.56
C ILE A 36 -4.70 -8.14 3.98
N SER A 37 -4.98 -9.20 4.71
CA SER A 37 -5.52 -9.13 6.07
C SER A 37 -4.51 -8.64 7.11
N GLY A 38 -3.27 -9.13 7.07
CA GLY A 38 -2.27 -8.86 8.10
C GLY A 38 -0.81 -8.97 7.66
N GLY A 39 -0.55 -9.16 6.37
CA GLY A 39 0.80 -9.36 5.85
C GLY A 39 1.69 -8.11 5.98
N TYR A 40 2.98 -8.36 6.18
CA TYR A 40 4.05 -7.36 6.23
C TYR A 40 5.01 -7.57 5.07
N THR A 41 5.49 -6.46 4.50
CA THR A 41 6.58 -6.47 3.53
C THR A 41 7.47 -5.24 3.67
N ALA A 42 8.75 -5.39 3.34
CA ALA A 42 9.68 -4.28 3.18
C ALA A 42 9.79 -3.91 1.70
N GLN A 43 9.66 -2.63 1.40
CA GLN A 43 9.79 -2.07 0.05
C GLN A 43 10.96 -1.11 -0.01
N ALA A 44 11.96 -1.44 -0.81
CA ALA A 44 13.03 -0.49 -1.09
C ALA A 44 12.51 0.67 -1.96
N VAL A 45 12.82 1.90 -1.53
CA VAL A 45 12.50 3.12 -2.28
C VAL A 45 13.77 3.58 -3.01
N THR A 46 13.64 3.81 -4.30
CA THR A 46 14.76 4.22 -5.15
C THR A 46 15.06 5.71 -4.95
N ASP A 47 16.33 6.05 -4.68
CA ASP A 47 16.75 7.44 -4.69
C ASP A 47 16.98 7.92 -6.13
N GLY A 48 16.52 9.12 -6.46
CA GLY A 48 16.64 9.71 -7.80
C GLY A 48 15.45 9.49 -8.72
N SER A 49 14.51 8.59 -8.42
CA SER A 49 13.29 8.35 -9.21
C SER A 49 12.11 7.89 -8.35
N ASP A 50 10.92 7.94 -8.92
CA ASP A 50 9.73 7.37 -8.29
C ASP A 50 9.82 5.84 -8.24
N THR A 51 9.34 5.25 -7.17
CA THR A 51 9.18 3.80 -7.03
C THR A 51 7.76 3.41 -7.38
N THR A 52 7.57 2.73 -8.50
CA THR A 52 6.24 2.29 -8.95
C THR A 52 5.95 0.88 -8.46
N LEU A 53 4.88 0.73 -7.69
CA LEU A 53 4.39 -0.57 -7.23
C LEU A 53 3.34 -1.12 -8.20
N SER A 54 3.34 -2.44 -8.35
CA SER A 54 2.38 -3.16 -9.16
C SER A 54 1.77 -4.32 -8.38
N VAL A 55 0.67 -4.84 -8.87
CA VAL A 55 0.04 -6.06 -8.39
C VAL A 55 0.39 -7.19 -9.34
N SER A 56 0.60 -8.38 -8.80
CA SER A 56 0.84 -9.60 -9.58
C SER A 56 -0.42 -10.45 -9.57
N ASP A 57 -1.08 -10.54 -10.71
CA ASP A 57 -2.32 -11.30 -10.87
C ASP A 57 -2.11 -12.80 -10.60
N GLY A 58 -2.92 -13.36 -9.70
CA GLY A 58 -2.86 -14.77 -9.35
C GLY A 58 -1.55 -15.23 -8.71
N SER A 59 -0.79 -14.30 -8.10
CA SER A 59 0.50 -14.58 -7.46
C SER A 59 0.60 -13.88 -6.11
N THR A 60 1.27 -14.52 -5.16
CA THR A 60 1.61 -13.95 -3.86
C THR A 60 2.83 -13.02 -3.96
N GLY A 61 3.08 -12.21 -2.92
CA GLY A 61 4.31 -11.43 -2.77
C GLY A 61 4.26 -10.03 -3.39
N ALA A 62 3.17 -9.61 -4.04
CA ALA A 62 3.02 -8.23 -4.47
C ALA A 62 2.99 -7.29 -3.25
N THR A 63 3.80 -6.24 -3.26
CA THR A 63 3.89 -5.28 -2.13
C THR A 63 2.51 -4.74 -1.74
N LEU A 64 1.67 -4.39 -2.74
CA LEU A 64 0.34 -3.83 -2.52
C LEU A 64 -0.69 -4.84 -1.96
N ALA A 65 -0.39 -6.12 -1.98
CA ALA A 65 -1.20 -7.15 -1.34
C ALA A 65 -0.89 -7.33 0.16
N HIS A 66 0.01 -6.54 0.74
CA HIS A 66 0.31 -6.59 2.17
C HIS A 66 -0.33 -5.43 2.91
N ARG A 67 -0.74 -5.69 4.16
CA ARG A 67 -1.35 -4.67 5.03
C ARG A 67 -0.34 -3.67 5.56
N VAL A 68 0.86 -4.13 5.88
CA VAL A 68 1.94 -3.33 6.43
C VAL A 68 3.07 -3.24 5.42
N ILE A 69 3.43 -2.02 5.04
CA ILE A 69 4.53 -1.75 4.11
C ILE A 69 5.55 -0.88 4.83
N GLU A 70 6.76 -1.40 4.97
CA GLU A 70 7.90 -0.65 5.49
C GLU A 70 8.80 -0.17 4.35
N PHE A 71 8.88 1.13 4.14
CA PHE A 71 9.76 1.74 3.15
C PHE A 71 11.19 1.77 3.68
N THR A 72 12.13 1.22 2.91
CA THR A 72 13.55 1.12 3.24
C THR A 72 14.40 1.78 2.15
N GLY A 73 15.69 1.97 2.43
CA GLY A 73 16.65 2.57 1.50
C GLY A 73 17.29 3.84 2.05
N SER A 74 18.16 4.45 1.27
CA SER A 74 18.83 5.72 1.61
C SER A 74 18.37 6.80 0.64
N LEU A 75 17.79 7.89 1.16
CA LEU A 75 17.22 8.94 0.34
C LEU A 75 17.94 10.27 0.58
N THR A 76 18.22 10.98 -0.50
CA THR A 76 18.78 12.35 -0.49
C THR A 76 17.72 13.43 -0.67
N ALA A 77 16.53 13.06 -1.12
CA ALA A 77 15.35 13.92 -1.25
C ALA A 77 14.07 13.12 -0.99
N SER A 78 12.95 13.81 -0.77
CA SER A 78 11.64 13.16 -0.70
C SER A 78 11.32 12.43 -2.01
N ARG A 79 10.76 11.21 -1.90
CA ARG A 79 10.48 10.34 -3.05
C ARG A 79 9.04 9.88 -3.07
N ASN A 80 8.52 9.69 -4.28
CA ASN A 80 7.19 9.13 -4.45
C ASN A 80 7.26 7.60 -4.53
N VAL A 81 6.26 6.97 -3.90
CA VAL A 81 5.90 5.57 -4.13
C VAL A 81 4.51 5.58 -4.75
N THR A 82 4.41 5.08 -5.98
CA THR A 82 3.19 5.18 -6.77
C THR A 82 2.49 3.85 -6.91
N ILE A 83 1.14 3.88 -6.96
CA ILE A 83 0.27 2.71 -7.05
C ILE A 83 -0.69 2.82 -8.25
N PRO A 84 -1.22 1.69 -8.79
CA PRO A 84 -2.25 1.70 -9.82
C PRO A 84 -3.53 2.41 -9.37
N LEU A 85 -4.28 3.01 -10.33
CA LEU A 85 -5.46 3.84 -10.05
C LEU A 85 -6.65 3.07 -9.46
N ASP A 86 -6.74 1.78 -9.71
CA ASP A 86 -7.81 0.89 -9.29
C ASP A 86 -7.56 0.19 -7.95
N VAL A 87 -6.37 0.37 -7.37
CA VAL A 87 -6.03 -0.23 -6.07
C VAL A 87 -6.81 0.47 -4.96
N GLN A 88 -7.65 -0.29 -4.29
CA GLN A 88 -8.38 0.11 -3.10
C GLN A 88 -7.96 -0.78 -1.93
N ASN A 89 -7.31 -0.20 -0.93
CA ASN A 89 -6.91 -0.92 0.26
C ASN A 89 -6.51 0.07 1.38
N PHE A 90 -6.43 -0.47 2.58
CA PHE A 90 -6.03 0.20 3.80
C PHE A 90 -4.64 -0.28 4.21
N TYR A 91 -3.70 0.63 4.45
CA TYR A 91 -2.30 0.35 4.70
C TYR A 91 -1.78 0.98 5.98
N PHE A 92 -0.90 0.27 6.67
CA PHE A 92 0.05 0.85 7.62
C PHE A 92 1.37 1.09 6.87
N LEU A 93 1.72 2.34 6.65
CA LEU A 93 2.91 2.75 5.91
C LEU A 93 3.96 3.27 6.89
N LYS A 94 5.10 2.59 6.99
CA LYS A 94 6.23 3.02 7.83
C LYS A 94 7.37 3.52 6.95
N ASN A 95 7.91 4.68 7.28
CA ASN A 95 9.11 5.19 6.64
C ASN A 95 10.35 4.88 7.51
N ALA A 96 11.06 3.81 7.15
CA ALA A 96 12.32 3.39 7.77
C ALA A 96 13.54 3.70 6.88
N THR A 97 13.39 4.65 5.93
CA THR A 97 14.52 5.09 5.09
C THR A 97 15.53 5.90 5.92
N SER A 98 16.79 5.91 5.48
CA SER A 98 17.79 6.85 6.00
C SER A 98 17.81 8.15 5.19
N GLY A 99 18.42 9.21 5.73
CA GLY A 99 18.57 10.51 5.07
C GLY A 99 17.52 11.56 5.49
N SER A 100 16.67 11.25 6.49
CA SER A 100 15.67 12.19 7.04
C SER A 100 14.68 12.74 6.01
N GLN A 101 14.34 11.95 4.98
CA GLN A 101 13.47 12.35 3.89
C GLN A 101 12.06 11.76 4.03
N ASN A 102 11.08 12.43 3.45
CA ASN A 102 9.71 11.93 3.38
C ASN A 102 9.55 10.91 2.25
N VAL A 103 8.64 9.97 2.45
CA VAL A 103 8.08 9.13 1.37
C VAL A 103 6.64 9.57 1.13
N VAL A 104 6.31 9.86 -0.13
CA VAL A 104 4.97 10.27 -0.55
C VAL A 104 4.29 9.11 -1.27
N PHE A 105 3.31 8.51 -0.63
CA PHE A 105 2.51 7.42 -1.21
C PHE A 105 1.31 8.01 -1.95
N LYS A 106 1.20 7.73 -3.25
CA LYS A 106 0.22 8.35 -4.14
C LYS A 106 -0.16 7.44 -5.29
N TYR A 107 -1.25 7.75 -5.98
CA TYR A 107 -1.57 7.10 -7.24
C TYR A 107 -0.59 7.53 -8.36
N ALA A 108 -0.38 6.64 -9.33
CA ALA A 108 0.62 6.83 -10.39
C ALA A 108 0.37 8.06 -11.26
N THR A 109 -0.89 8.40 -11.46
CA THR A 109 -1.30 9.59 -12.23
C THR A 109 -2.40 10.35 -11.49
N GLY A 110 -2.78 11.51 -12.02
CA GLY A 110 -3.84 12.33 -11.45
C GLY A 110 -3.35 13.32 -10.39
N THR A 111 -4.29 14.15 -9.94
CA THR A 111 -4.09 15.25 -8.96
C THR A 111 -4.76 14.97 -7.62
N GLY A 112 -5.20 13.73 -7.38
CA GLY A 112 -5.80 13.30 -6.12
C GLY A 112 -4.85 13.45 -4.93
N THR A 113 -5.41 13.38 -3.73
CA THR A 113 -4.62 13.50 -2.48
C THR A 113 -3.66 12.34 -2.31
N SER A 114 -2.59 12.57 -1.55
CA SER A 114 -1.54 11.60 -1.25
C SER A 114 -1.29 11.49 0.26
N ALA A 115 -0.63 10.41 0.68
CA ALA A 115 -0.17 10.22 2.06
C ALA A 115 1.33 10.52 2.16
N THR A 116 1.72 11.50 2.95
CA THR A 116 3.13 11.79 3.26
C THR A 116 3.52 11.06 4.54
N VAL A 117 4.52 10.20 4.44
CA VAL A 117 5.08 9.45 5.57
C VAL A 117 6.43 10.08 5.94
N ALA A 118 6.46 10.84 7.02
CA ALA A 118 7.69 11.45 7.49
C ALA A 118 8.71 10.40 7.95
N ASN A 119 9.99 10.73 7.87
CA ASN A 119 11.05 9.81 8.27
C ASN A 119 10.87 9.31 9.71
N GLY A 120 11.00 8.00 9.92
CA GLY A 120 10.83 7.34 11.20
C GLY A 120 9.38 7.21 11.68
N LYS A 121 8.39 7.73 10.95
CA LYS A 121 6.97 7.70 11.33
C LYS A 121 6.20 6.59 10.63
N THR A 122 5.05 6.24 11.22
CA THR A 122 4.06 5.34 10.63
C THR A 122 2.77 6.11 10.40
N VAL A 123 2.16 5.94 9.24
CA VAL A 123 0.90 6.57 8.85
C VAL A 123 -0.09 5.48 8.44
N ILE A 124 -1.35 5.62 8.87
CA ILE A 124 -2.43 4.80 8.33
C ILE A 124 -2.98 5.53 7.10
N ALA A 125 -2.92 4.87 5.94
CA ALA A 125 -3.38 5.40 4.68
C ALA A 125 -4.51 4.54 4.10
N TYR A 126 -5.52 5.19 3.53
CA TYR A 126 -6.61 4.52 2.81
C TYR A 126 -6.61 4.98 1.35
N ALA A 127 -6.22 4.07 0.46
CA ALA A 127 -6.29 4.23 -0.98
C ALA A 127 -7.73 3.95 -1.43
N LYS A 128 -8.43 4.96 -1.96
CA LYS A 128 -9.88 4.91 -2.17
C LYS A 128 -10.29 4.36 -3.52
N ALA A 129 -9.46 4.58 -4.57
CA ALA A 129 -9.84 4.34 -5.96
C ALA A 129 -11.23 4.95 -6.30
N ASP A 130 -11.52 6.14 -5.74
CA ASP A 130 -12.82 6.82 -5.78
C ASP A 130 -13.05 7.61 -7.07
N ASP A 131 -12.02 7.76 -7.87
CA ASP A 131 -12.07 8.44 -9.18
C ASP A 131 -11.08 7.74 -10.13
N GLY A 132 -11.53 7.35 -11.31
CA GLY A 132 -10.71 6.64 -12.30
C GLY A 132 -9.56 7.49 -12.90
N THR A 133 -9.56 8.80 -12.66
CA THR A 133 -8.54 9.73 -13.19
C THR A 133 -7.72 10.38 -12.07
N ASN A 134 -8.38 10.80 -10.98
CA ASN A 134 -7.77 11.51 -9.87
C ASN A 134 -8.15 10.88 -8.51
N PRO A 135 -7.90 9.59 -8.31
CA PRO A 135 -8.30 8.93 -7.07
C PRO A 135 -7.52 9.45 -5.86
N ASN A 136 -8.14 9.39 -4.71
CA ASN A 136 -7.66 9.98 -3.48
C ASN A 136 -7.09 8.94 -2.52
N ILE A 137 -6.03 9.34 -1.81
CA ILE A 137 -5.55 8.66 -0.61
C ILE A 137 -5.86 9.52 0.59
N SER A 138 -6.57 8.98 1.56
CA SER A 138 -6.83 9.62 2.86
C SER A 138 -5.88 9.04 3.92
N THR A 139 -5.51 9.86 4.87
CA THR A 139 -4.73 9.44 6.05
C THR A 139 -5.59 9.51 7.30
N ILE A 140 -5.38 8.57 8.21
CA ILE A 140 -5.91 8.62 9.56
C ILE A 140 -4.73 8.97 10.46
N SER A 141 -4.78 10.15 11.07
CA SER A 141 -3.86 10.52 12.14
C SER A 141 -4.36 9.88 13.43
N LEU A 142 -3.63 8.92 13.94
CA LEU A 142 -3.78 8.53 15.34
C LEU A 142 -3.15 9.68 16.13
N ALA A 143 -3.91 10.26 17.07
CA ALA A 143 -3.39 11.28 17.97
C ALA A 143 -2.07 10.75 18.53
N SER A 144 -0.98 11.33 18.05
CA SER A 144 0.33 10.89 18.44
C SER A 144 0.58 11.39 19.85
N ASP A 145 1.21 10.55 20.60
CA ASP A 145 2.00 10.76 21.79
C ASP A 145 1.88 12.16 22.45
N LEU A 146 1.73 12.17 23.77
CA LEU A 146 1.75 13.38 24.64
C LEU A 146 2.90 14.37 24.29
N VAL A 147 3.95 13.89 23.63
CA VAL A 147 5.09 14.69 23.18
C VAL A 147 4.76 15.62 22.00
N ASP A 148 3.74 15.29 21.20
CA ASP A 148 3.27 16.13 20.09
C ASP A 148 2.21 17.16 20.55
N ASP A 149 1.70 17.04 21.75
CA ASP A 149 0.84 18.04 22.39
C ASP A 149 1.73 19.14 23.01
N THR A 150 1.95 20.20 22.28
CA THR A 150 2.72 21.38 22.75
C THR A 150 2.00 22.18 23.84
N THR A 151 0.75 21.82 24.14
CA THR A 151 -0.08 22.44 25.19
C THR A 151 -0.91 21.40 25.93
N PRO A 152 -0.29 20.39 26.59
CA PRO A 152 -1.05 19.37 27.29
C PRO A 152 -1.86 20.02 28.40
N GLN A 153 -3.18 19.97 28.27
CA GLN A 153 -4.11 20.35 29.33
C GLN A 153 -4.17 19.21 30.36
N LEU A 154 -3.26 19.20 31.29
CA LEU A 154 -3.42 18.44 32.52
C LEU A 154 -4.62 19.04 33.24
N GLY A 155 -5.74 18.30 33.25
CA GLY A 155 -6.99 18.74 33.83
C GLY A 155 -6.79 19.38 35.21
N GLY A 156 -7.29 20.59 35.36
CA GLY A 156 -7.46 21.27 36.62
C GLY A 156 -8.67 20.76 37.37
#